data_4c29910398f722a2d3e6e4155ccf5c8f
#
_entry.id   4c29910398f722a2d3e6e4155ccf5c8f
#
_cell.length_a   1.000
_cell.length_b   1.000
_cell.length_c   1.000
_cell.angle_alpha   90.00
_cell.angle_beta   90.00
_cell.angle_gamma   90.00
#
_symmetry.space_group_name_H-M   'P 1'
#
loop_
_entity.id
_entity.type
_entity.pdbx_description
1 polymer ?
#
loop_
_entity_poly.entity_id
_entity_poly.type
_entity_poly.pdbx_seq_one_letter_code
_entity_poly.pdbx_strand_id
1 'polypeptide(L)'
;VRVIESATGKQVTYMAGHNDWVRGTVFSMDGKSVFSVSRDKTVKQTDVATERFIGNITTHTPGILSGGQNSIDVHPKRNELLVGGADGKPKLFRQAVKAAPAGGGNPNQIREFGGMPGRVFGVCFSKDGMLGFAGSSLDGSGEVRAFQIDSGKELWKAEFKETGIFVVACAPDGQALAVSGFDGKIRLLSVASGEVQKEFLPVDILNDDEDDGVVGLAKADPEPELVAVESLDKRFSVQRLESLPKRIEISRPIDYAQIILTAKLNEGAEADVTRMAKWTVEGGLGEVSKRGLFSPAKNGAGKIIGEFSGKRIEIPIKIGGLDKAYVPSYVRDVNPVVSKLGCNAGTCHGSKVGKNGFKLSLRGYDAIYDLRAFTDDMASRRTNVAAPDKSLMLLKPAGIVPHEGGGVTKKDSKYYRIIRDWIGAGAKLDAKSAKVDKIELLPANPVVQEIGSTQQVRVVATYTDGSVRDVSREAVVTSGNKEVAEHDTIGLMTTLRRGEAPILAR
;
A
#
# COMPACT_ATOMS: atom_id res chain seq x y z
N VAL A 1 -26.89 4.29 -8.25
CA VAL A 1 -27.68 4.45 -7.00
C VAL A 1 -28.89 3.54 -7.08
N ARG A 2 -29.30 2.93 -5.96
CA ARG A 2 -30.53 2.15 -5.84
C ARG A 2 -31.34 2.68 -4.65
N VAL A 3 -32.63 2.80 -4.82
CA VAL A 3 -33.59 3.05 -3.74
C VAL A 3 -34.27 1.73 -3.43
N ILE A 4 -34.28 1.36 -2.16
CA ILE A 4 -34.83 0.09 -1.66
C ILE A 4 -35.89 0.43 -0.59
N GLU A 5 -37.04 -0.22 -0.66
CA GLU A 5 -38.04 -0.13 0.38
C GLU A 5 -37.56 -0.83 1.64
N SER A 6 -37.46 -0.11 2.75
CA SER A 6 -36.85 -0.63 3.98
C SER A 6 -37.58 -1.82 4.59
N ALA A 7 -38.93 -1.85 4.44
CA ALA A 7 -39.78 -2.89 5.02
C ALA A 7 -39.67 -4.24 4.28
N THR A 8 -39.45 -4.21 2.96
CA THR A 8 -39.52 -5.42 2.11
C THR A 8 -38.20 -5.81 1.48
N GLY A 9 -37.21 -4.89 1.50
CA GLY A 9 -35.95 -5.06 0.74
C GLY A 9 -36.11 -4.95 -0.76
N LYS A 10 -37.32 -4.64 -1.27
CA LYS A 10 -37.60 -4.55 -2.71
C LYS A 10 -36.96 -3.30 -3.30
N GLN A 11 -36.28 -3.46 -4.44
CA GLN A 11 -35.78 -2.32 -5.21
C GLN A 11 -36.96 -1.53 -5.79
N VAL A 12 -37.01 -0.23 -5.43
CA VAL A 12 -38.00 0.74 -5.93
C VAL A 12 -37.50 1.40 -7.20
N THR A 13 -36.19 1.78 -7.21
CA THR A 13 -35.63 2.62 -8.26
C THR A 13 -34.18 2.26 -8.50
N TYR A 14 -33.71 2.34 -9.76
CA TYR A 14 -32.31 2.19 -10.17
C TYR A 14 -31.85 3.39 -11.01
N MET A 15 -30.81 4.06 -10.56
CA MET A 15 -30.29 5.29 -11.16
C MET A 15 -28.85 5.09 -11.61
N ALA A 16 -28.59 5.02 -12.91
CA ALA A 16 -27.27 4.85 -13.52
C ALA A 16 -26.76 6.18 -14.11
N GLY A 17 -26.63 7.22 -13.29
CA GLY A 17 -26.29 8.56 -13.77
C GLY A 17 -24.82 8.99 -13.66
N HIS A 18 -23.99 8.29 -12.87
CA HIS A 18 -22.60 8.65 -12.64
C HIS A 18 -21.64 7.84 -13.51
N ASN A 19 -20.55 8.48 -13.93
CA ASN A 19 -19.47 7.86 -14.72
C ASN A 19 -18.40 7.19 -13.84
N ASP A 20 -18.49 7.35 -12.51
CA ASP A 20 -17.54 6.78 -11.55
C ASP A 20 -18.25 6.46 -10.22
N TRP A 21 -17.53 5.95 -9.24
CA TRP A 21 -18.08 5.49 -7.98
C TRP A 21 -18.85 6.56 -7.23
N VAL A 22 -20.08 6.23 -6.87
CA VAL A 22 -20.92 7.02 -5.96
C VAL A 22 -20.42 6.79 -4.54
N ARG A 23 -20.17 7.88 -3.81
CA ARG A 23 -19.60 7.87 -2.46
C ARG A 23 -20.56 8.26 -1.37
N GLY A 24 -21.59 9.01 -1.71
CA GLY A 24 -22.61 9.44 -0.76
C GLY A 24 -23.93 9.71 -1.45
N THR A 25 -25.02 9.52 -0.71
CA THR A 25 -26.38 9.79 -1.16
C THR A 25 -27.20 10.34 -0.02
N VAL A 26 -28.08 11.29 -0.31
CA VAL A 26 -29.09 11.81 0.61
C VAL A 26 -30.41 12.03 -0.12
N PHE A 27 -31.55 11.88 0.59
CA PHE A 27 -32.85 12.30 0.08
C PHE A 27 -33.02 13.80 0.24
N SER A 28 -33.84 14.42 -0.64
CA SER A 28 -34.41 15.74 -0.38
C SER A 28 -35.32 15.69 0.84
N MET A 29 -35.57 16.85 1.46
CA MET A 29 -36.45 16.95 2.65
C MET A 29 -37.87 16.40 2.41
N ASP A 30 -38.39 16.53 1.19
CA ASP A 30 -39.69 16.01 0.78
C ASP A 30 -39.66 14.55 0.30
N GLY A 31 -38.50 13.90 0.29
CA GLY A 31 -38.31 12.53 -0.16
C GLY A 31 -38.46 12.30 -1.67
N LYS A 32 -38.72 13.36 -2.47
CA LYS A 32 -39.01 13.21 -3.90
C LYS A 32 -37.74 13.06 -4.76
N SER A 33 -36.61 13.55 -4.29
CA SER A 33 -35.32 13.46 -5.00
C SER A 33 -34.28 12.75 -4.18
N VAL A 34 -33.32 12.11 -4.88
CA VAL A 34 -32.07 11.66 -4.31
C VAL A 34 -30.94 12.51 -4.90
N PHE A 35 -30.09 13.01 -4.01
CA PHE A 35 -28.80 13.61 -4.37
C PHE A 35 -27.71 12.58 -4.19
N SER A 36 -26.80 12.52 -5.15
CA SER A 36 -25.66 11.59 -5.12
C SER A 36 -24.37 12.30 -5.48
N VAL A 37 -23.30 12.00 -4.76
CA VAL A 37 -21.94 12.51 -5.00
C VAL A 37 -21.04 11.39 -5.48
N SER A 38 -20.11 11.72 -6.39
CA SER A 38 -19.27 10.72 -7.02
C SER A 38 -17.83 11.20 -7.23
N ARG A 39 -16.95 10.22 -7.44
CA ARG A 39 -15.57 10.44 -7.87
C ARG A 39 -15.50 11.09 -9.26
N ASP A 40 -16.56 11.03 -10.06
CA ASP A 40 -16.69 11.78 -11.32
C ASP A 40 -16.81 13.31 -11.14
N LYS A 41 -16.69 13.79 -9.89
CA LYS A 41 -16.72 15.22 -9.48
C LYS A 41 -18.09 15.87 -9.51
N THR A 42 -19.15 15.11 -9.77
CA THR A 42 -20.49 15.65 -9.86
C THR A 42 -21.32 15.39 -8.61
N VAL A 43 -22.25 16.30 -8.33
CA VAL A 43 -23.42 16.10 -7.49
C VAL A 43 -24.61 16.06 -8.41
N LYS A 44 -25.35 14.94 -8.42
CA LYS A 44 -26.49 14.72 -9.30
C LYS A 44 -27.78 14.69 -8.49
N GLN A 45 -28.85 15.25 -9.08
CA GLN A 45 -30.21 15.15 -8.58
C GLN A 45 -31.04 14.27 -9.49
N THR A 46 -31.75 13.30 -8.91
CA THR A 46 -32.61 12.35 -9.62
C THR A 46 -33.96 12.26 -8.91
N ASP A 47 -35.03 12.27 -9.68
CA ASP A 47 -36.41 12.07 -9.18
C ASP A 47 -36.61 10.60 -8.82
N VAL A 48 -37.15 10.35 -7.61
CA VAL A 48 -37.32 8.99 -7.08
C VAL A 48 -38.43 8.22 -7.78
N ALA A 49 -39.54 8.89 -8.09
CA ALA A 49 -40.71 8.21 -8.63
C ALA A 49 -40.56 7.88 -10.13
N THR A 50 -39.91 8.75 -10.88
CA THR A 50 -39.79 8.64 -12.34
C THR A 50 -38.41 8.14 -12.82
N GLU A 51 -37.45 7.99 -11.90
CA GLU A 51 -36.03 7.69 -12.20
C GLU A 51 -35.33 8.74 -13.09
N ARG A 52 -36.03 9.87 -13.34
CA ARG A 52 -35.52 10.88 -14.26
C ARG A 52 -34.36 11.67 -13.65
N PHE A 53 -33.26 11.71 -14.36
CA PHE A 53 -32.17 12.64 -14.07
C PHE A 53 -32.67 14.08 -14.22
N ILE A 54 -32.63 14.86 -13.14
CA ILE A 54 -33.05 16.26 -13.12
C ILE A 54 -31.91 17.15 -13.56
N GLY A 55 -30.68 16.94 -13.05
CA GLY A 55 -29.53 17.72 -13.44
C GLY A 55 -28.34 17.56 -12.50
N ASN A 56 -27.23 18.27 -12.83
CA ASN A 56 -26.07 18.40 -11.97
C ASN A 56 -26.21 19.65 -11.10
N ILE A 57 -25.93 19.48 -9.80
CA ILE A 57 -25.83 20.60 -8.85
C ILE A 57 -24.47 21.31 -9.01
N THR A 58 -23.42 20.54 -9.25
CA THR A 58 -22.08 21.05 -9.52
C THR A 58 -21.83 21.24 -11.03
N THR A 59 -21.00 22.22 -11.39
CA THR A 59 -20.55 22.38 -12.77
C THR A 59 -19.56 21.30 -13.15
N HIS A 60 -19.57 20.91 -14.43
CA HIS A 60 -18.62 19.96 -15.04
C HIS A 60 -17.24 20.57 -15.30
N THR A 61 -16.72 21.41 -14.46
CA THR A 61 -15.35 21.87 -14.63
C THR A 61 -14.42 20.70 -14.35
N PRO A 62 -13.61 20.23 -15.31
CA PRO A 62 -12.55 19.28 -15.04
C PRO A 62 -11.53 19.99 -14.16
N GLY A 63 -11.74 19.96 -12.86
CA GLY A 63 -10.80 20.51 -11.89
C GLY A 63 -9.54 19.64 -11.87
N ILE A 64 -8.41 20.27 -11.62
CA ILE A 64 -7.07 19.71 -11.43
C ILE A 64 -7.04 18.68 -10.27
N LEU A 65 -8.13 18.53 -9.52
CA LEU A 65 -8.20 17.77 -8.29
C LEU A 65 -8.56 16.30 -8.54
N SER A 66 -7.64 15.43 -8.20
CA SER A 66 -7.87 13.99 -8.14
C SER A 66 -8.79 13.65 -6.97
N GLY A 67 -9.93 13.00 -7.21
CA GLY A 67 -10.70 12.36 -6.17
C GLY A 67 -12.20 12.67 -6.10
N GLY A 68 -12.71 13.70 -6.73
CA GLY A 68 -14.14 13.99 -6.81
C GLY A 68 -14.81 14.40 -5.50
N GLN A 69 -16.13 14.22 -5.44
CA GLN A 69 -16.93 14.50 -4.24
C GLN A 69 -17.01 13.26 -3.35
N ASN A 70 -16.88 13.44 -2.04
CA ASN A 70 -16.77 12.34 -1.08
C ASN A 70 -17.98 12.18 -0.19
N SER A 71 -18.59 13.30 0.25
CA SER A 71 -19.65 13.31 1.24
C SER A 71 -20.66 14.39 0.91
N ILE A 72 -21.89 14.18 1.35
CA ILE A 72 -23.01 15.08 1.18
C ILE A 72 -23.96 14.97 2.34
N ASP A 73 -24.51 16.09 2.78
CA ASP A 73 -25.61 16.13 3.72
C ASP A 73 -26.67 17.18 3.31
N VAL A 74 -27.88 16.99 3.75
CA VAL A 74 -29.06 17.86 3.48
C VAL A 74 -29.32 18.75 4.69
N HIS A 75 -29.47 20.04 4.44
CA HIS A 75 -29.86 20.99 5.49
C HIS A 75 -31.27 20.64 6.06
N PRO A 76 -31.40 20.55 7.40
CA PRO A 76 -32.64 20.04 8.02
C PRO A 76 -33.87 20.93 7.83
N LYS A 77 -33.69 22.19 7.41
CA LYS A 77 -34.81 23.18 7.28
C LYS A 77 -34.80 23.99 5.98
N ARG A 78 -33.75 23.87 5.17
CA ARG A 78 -33.59 24.67 3.92
C ARG A 78 -33.26 23.76 2.74
N ASN A 79 -33.60 24.21 1.54
CA ASN A 79 -33.23 23.49 0.31
C ASN A 79 -31.75 23.67 -0.03
N GLU A 80 -30.85 23.22 0.84
CA GLU A 80 -29.44 23.37 0.76
C GLU A 80 -28.72 22.05 1.01
N LEU A 81 -27.55 21.91 0.43
CA LEU A 81 -26.67 20.72 0.51
C LEU A 81 -25.27 21.14 0.96
N LEU A 82 -24.73 20.48 1.95
CA LEU A 82 -23.32 20.59 2.32
C LEU A 82 -22.55 19.46 1.64
N VAL A 83 -21.50 19.79 0.93
CA VAL A 83 -20.70 18.83 0.14
C VAL A 83 -19.23 18.95 0.49
N GLY A 84 -18.59 17.81 0.70
CA GLY A 84 -17.14 17.69 0.90
C GLY A 84 -16.48 16.90 -0.21
N GLY A 85 -15.29 17.31 -0.61
CA GLY A 85 -14.58 16.69 -1.74
C GLY A 85 -13.07 16.68 -1.60
N ALA A 86 -12.43 16.17 -2.65
CA ALA A 86 -10.97 15.99 -2.71
C ALA A 86 -10.20 17.31 -2.81
N ASP A 87 -10.89 18.42 -3.04
CA ASP A 87 -10.27 19.75 -3.07
C ASP A 87 -10.04 20.36 -1.68
N GLY A 88 -10.46 19.65 -0.62
CA GLY A 88 -10.29 20.10 0.75
C GLY A 88 -11.22 21.27 1.16
N LYS A 89 -12.19 21.64 0.33
CA LYS A 89 -13.05 22.78 0.57
C LYS A 89 -14.50 22.34 0.72
N PRO A 90 -15.09 22.38 1.93
CA PRO A 90 -16.52 22.19 2.10
C PRO A 90 -17.29 23.28 1.34
N LYS A 91 -18.42 22.91 0.71
CA LYS A 91 -19.22 23.82 -0.10
C LYS A 91 -20.71 23.67 0.18
N LEU A 92 -21.40 24.79 0.20
CA LEU A 92 -22.84 24.87 0.33
C LEU A 92 -23.49 25.13 -1.02
N PHE A 93 -24.47 24.32 -1.39
CA PHE A 93 -25.20 24.42 -2.66
C PHE A 93 -26.70 24.51 -2.42
N ARG A 94 -27.44 25.08 -3.38
CA ARG A 94 -28.90 24.96 -3.48
C ARG A 94 -29.28 23.58 -4.03
N GLN A 95 -30.37 23.00 -3.55
CA GLN A 95 -30.93 21.77 -4.11
C GLN A 95 -31.45 21.95 -5.54
N ALA A 96 -32.03 23.12 -5.84
CA ALA A 96 -32.57 23.37 -7.15
C ALA A 96 -31.50 23.53 -8.21
N VAL A 97 -31.64 22.83 -9.33
CA VAL A 97 -30.78 22.99 -10.51
C VAL A 97 -31.15 24.26 -11.26
N LYS A 98 -30.19 25.10 -11.53
CA LYS A 98 -30.38 26.33 -12.31
C LYS A 98 -29.45 26.32 -13.53
N ALA A 99 -29.81 27.02 -14.59
CA ALA A 99 -28.95 27.25 -15.73
C ALA A 99 -27.72 28.05 -15.30
N ALA A 100 -26.58 27.75 -15.91
CA ALA A 100 -25.35 28.49 -15.66
C ALA A 100 -25.50 29.94 -16.13
N PRO A 101 -25.01 30.92 -15.33
CA PRO A 101 -25.01 32.31 -15.75
C PRO A 101 -24.07 32.54 -16.97
N ALA A 102 -24.36 33.52 -17.77
CA ALA A 102 -23.60 33.83 -19.00
C ALA A 102 -22.13 34.19 -18.75
N GLY A 103 -21.75 34.55 -17.52
CA GLY A 103 -20.39 34.91 -17.12
C GLY A 103 -19.56 33.78 -16.50
N GLY A 104 -20.03 32.53 -16.51
CA GLY A 104 -19.38 31.40 -15.85
C GLY A 104 -19.71 31.30 -14.35
N GLY A 105 -19.21 30.27 -13.68
CA GLY A 105 -19.49 29.96 -12.28
C GLY A 105 -20.66 28.99 -12.09
N ASN A 106 -20.83 28.49 -10.87
CA ASN A 106 -21.90 27.57 -10.53
C ASN A 106 -23.08 28.31 -9.89
N PRO A 107 -24.24 28.43 -10.58
CA PRO A 107 -25.40 29.16 -10.04
C PRO A 107 -26.02 28.52 -8.80
N ASN A 108 -25.73 27.26 -8.55
CA ASN A 108 -26.21 26.55 -7.37
C ASN A 108 -25.30 26.72 -6.14
N GLN A 109 -24.04 27.12 -6.32
CA GLN A 109 -23.14 27.33 -5.20
C GLN A 109 -23.49 28.58 -4.42
N ILE A 110 -23.77 28.39 -3.14
CA ILE A 110 -24.06 29.49 -2.21
C ILE A 110 -22.77 29.99 -1.59
N ARG A 111 -21.93 29.04 -1.14
CA ARG A 111 -20.72 29.35 -0.38
C ARG A 111 -19.64 28.28 -0.53
N GLU A 112 -18.40 28.71 -0.43
CA GLU A 112 -17.22 27.87 -0.16
C GLU A 112 -16.70 28.25 1.22
N PHE A 113 -16.42 27.23 2.07
CA PHE A 113 -15.86 27.43 3.40
C PHE A 113 -14.31 27.38 3.34
N GLY A 114 -13.67 27.76 4.46
CA GLY A 114 -12.22 27.75 4.57
C GLY A 114 -11.62 26.36 4.24
N GLY A 115 -10.54 26.37 3.46
CA GLY A 115 -9.87 25.13 3.04
C GLY A 115 -9.29 24.35 4.21
N MET A 116 -9.48 23.06 4.21
CA MET A 116 -8.96 22.11 5.21
C MET A 116 -7.69 21.42 4.69
N PRO A 117 -6.82 20.92 5.56
CA PRO A 117 -5.72 20.06 5.13
C PRO A 117 -6.26 18.79 4.47
N GLY A 118 -5.82 18.51 3.26
CA GLY A 118 -6.20 17.31 2.53
C GLY A 118 -7.65 17.23 2.06
N ARG A 119 -8.15 16.02 1.90
CA ARG A 119 -9.47 15.74 1.36
C ARG A 119 -10.53 15.78 2.45
N VAL A 120 -11.67 16.41 2.17
CA VAL A 120 -12.87 16.33 3.06
C VAL A 120 -13.59 15.02 2.75
N PHE A 121 -13.68 14.15 3.75
CA PHE A 121 -14.32 12.84 3.63
C PHE A 121 -15.70 12.77 4.25
N GLY A 122 -15.97 13.54 5.30
CA GLY A 122 -17.26 13.60 5.99
C GLY A 122 -17.75 15.03 6.14
N VAL A 123 -19.04 15.25 5.92
CA VAL A 123 -19.72 16.49 6.25
C VAL A 123 -21.07 16.18 6.88
N CYS A 124 -21.52 17.02 7.80
CA CYS A 124 -22.90 17.01 8.32
C CYS A 124 -23.34 18.39 8.80
N PHE A 125 -24.67 18.60 8.86
CA PHE A 125 -25.24 19.77 9.52
C PHE A 125 -25.54 19.49 11.00
N SER A 126 -25.56 20.54 11.80
CA SER A 126 -26.23 20.48 13.10
C SER A 126 -27.76 20.31 12.92
N LYS A 127 -28.43 19.77 13.94
CA LYS A 127 -29.88 19.52 13.92
C LYS A 127 -30.74 20.77 13.62
N ASP A 128 -30.29 21.92 14.08
CA ASP A 128 -30.91 23.20 13.82
C ASP A 128 -30.56 23.79 12.44
N GLY A 129 -29.54 23.29 11.81
CA GLY A 129 -28.98 23.76 10.53
C GLY A 129 -28.11 25.00 10.62
N MET A 130 -27.81 25.49 11.83
CA MET A 130 -26.99 26.71 11.98
C MET A 130 -25.51 26.44 11.77
N LEU A 131 -25.05 25.20 12.05
CA LEU A 131 -23.66 24.80 11.91
C LEU A 131 -23.48 23.71 10.83
N GLY A 132 -22.34 23.74 10.18
CA GLY A 132 -21.85 22.68 9.33
C GLY A 132 -20.52 22.16 9.88
N PHE A 133 -20.34 20.86 9.85
CA PHE A 133 -19.12 20.19 10.27
C PHE A 133 -18.46 19.52 9.08
N ALA A 134 -17.14 19.52 9.06
CA ALA A 134 -16.36 18.83 8.05
C ALA A 134 -15.17 18.12 8.69
N GLY A 135 -14.92 16.88 8.24
CA GLY A 135 -13.76 16.07 8.62
C GLY A 135 -12.85 15.81 7.44
N SER A 136 -11.55 15.96 7.62
CA SER A 136 -10.54 15.81 6.57
C SER A 136 -9.42 14.84 6.93
N SER A 137 -8.69 14.39 5.92
CA SER A 137 -7.50 13.55 6.08
C SER A 137 -6.39 14.00 5.13
N LEU A 138 -5.16 14.07 5.66
CA LEU A 138 -3.94 14.25 4.91
C LEU A 138 -2.78 13.50 5.59
N ASP A 139 -2.20 12.51 4.87
CA ASP A 139 -0.96 11.84 5.27
C ASP A 139 -0.99 11.26 6.71
N GLY A 140 -2.11 10.64 7.08
CA GLY A 140 -2.30 10.03 8.40
C GLY A 140 -2.68 11.00 9.51
N SER A 141 -2.89 12.28 9.19
CA SER A 141 -3.43 13.29 10.11
C SER A 141 -4.83 13.69 9.69
N GLY A 142 -5.66 14.12 10.65
CA GLY A 142 -7.02 14.56 10.40
C GLY A 142 -7.35 15.87 11.10
N GLU A 143 -8.38 16.51 10.60
CA GLU A 143 -8.91 17.72 11.19
C GLU A 143 -10.43 17.73 11.09
N VAL A 144 -11.10 18.23 12.13
CA VAL A 144 -12.53 18.50 12.13
C VAL A 144 -12.73 19.98 12.36
N ARG A 145 -13.60 20.60 11.57
CA ARG A 145 -13.98 22.02 11.74
C ARG A 145 -15.49 22.18 11.83
N ALA A 146 -15.89 23.18 12.62
CA ALA A 146 -17.24 23.69 12.66
C ALA A 146 -17.29 25.07 11.98
N PHE A 147 -18.29 25.24 11.13
CA PHE A 147 -18.58 26.48 10.41
C PHE A 147 -19.97 26.97 10.71
N GLN A 148 -20.14 28.26 10.89
CA GLN A 148 -21.46 28.89 10.87
C GLN A 148 -21.96 28.95 9.42
N ILE A 149 -23.14 28.37 9.15
CA ILE A 149 -23.62 28.21 7.77
C ILE A 149 -23.87 29.55 7.09
N ASP A 150 -24.51 30.50 7.78
CA ASP A 150 -24.94 31.75 7.19
C ASP A 150 -23.78 32.76 6.92
N SER A 151 -22.77 32.77 7.77
CA SER A 151 -21.62 33.65 7.63
C SER A 151 -20.40 32.97 6.93
N GLY A 152 -20.30 31.64 7.02
CA GLY A 152 -19.13 30.86 6.62
C GLY A 152 -17.96 30.93 7.61
N LYS A 153 -18.17 31.58 8.78
CA LYS A 153 -17.12 31.73 9.80
C LYS A 153 -16.80 30.37 10.41
N GLU A 154 -15.51 30.06 10.47
CA GLU A 154 -15.00 28.94 11.29
C GLU A 154 -15.16 29.30 12.77
N LEU A 155 -15.75 28.40 13.56
CA LEU A 155 -15.98 28.58 14.97
C LEU A 155 -14.91 27.92 15.82
N TRP A 156 -14.55 26.69 15.45
CA TRP A 156 -13.51 25.92 16.08
C TRP A 156 -12.93 24.88 15.12
N LYS A 157 -11.73 24.38 15.46
CA LYS A 157 -11.09 23.22 14.83
C LYS A 157 -10.54 22.27 15.88
N ALA A 158 -10.56 20.96 15.56
CA ALA A 158 -9.94 19.91 16.35
C ALA A 158 -8.97 19.13 15.43
N GLU A 159 -7.71 19.00 15.87
CA GLU A 159 -6.65 18.36 15.12
C GLU A 159 -6.33 16.97 15.67
N PHE A 160 -6.14 16.00 14.78
CA PHE A 160 -5.82 14.60 15.09
C PHE A 160 -4.54 14.23 14.34
N LYS A 161 -3.42 14.23 15.05
CA LYS A 161 -2.08 14.07 14.45
C LYS A 161 -1.77 12.65 13.97
N GLU A 162 -2.53 11.66 14.44
CA GLU A 162 -2.21 10.24 14.20
C GLU A 162 -3.31 9.47 13.49
N THR A 163 -4.39 10.15 13.10
CA THR A 163 -5.49 9.53 12.37
C THR A 163 -6.15 10.53 11.43
N GLY A 164 -6.42 10.14 10.19
CA GLY A 164 -7.29 10.87 9.28
C GLY A 164 -8.76 10.72 9.68
N ILE A 165 -9.59 11.74 9.48
CA ILE A 165 -11.02 11.70 9.78
C ILE A 165 -11.83 11.42 8.52
N PHE A 166 -12.64 10.38 8.54
CA PHE A 166 -13.43 9.94 7.38
C PHE A 166 -14.94 10.14 7.56
N VAL A 167 -15.42 10.16 8.79
CA VAL A 167 -16.85 10.28 9.08
C VAL A 167 -17.08 11.31 10.17
N VAL A 168 -18.10 12.14 9.97
CA VAL A 168 -18.65 13.04 10.99
C VAL A 168 -20.17 12.87 11.01
N ALA A 169 -20.76 12.86 12.20
CA ALA A 169 -22.19 12.74 12.39
C ALA A 169 -22.64 13.52 13.64
N CYS A 170 -23.57 14.43 13.49
CA CYS A 170 -24.12 15.17 14.62
C CYS A 170 -25.15 14.32 15.37
N ALA A 171 -25.05 14.27 16.69
CA ALA A 171 -26.03 13.58 17.54
C ALA A 171 -27.44 14.20 17.41
N PRO A 172 -28.49 13.39 17.54
CA PRO A 172 -29.87 13.88 17.42
C PRO A 172 -30.27 14.97 18.44
N ASP A 173 -29.62 15.03 19.58
CA ASP A 173 -29.78 16.06 20.59
C ASP A 173 -29.03 17.37 20.29
N GLY A 174 -28.11 17.33 19.31
CA GLY A 174 -27.30 18.46 18.91
C GLY A 174 -26.14 18.80 19.87
N GLN A 175 -25.86 17.98 20.88
CA GLN A 175 -24.87 18.26 21.91
C GLN A 175 -23.47 17.68 21.52
N ALA A 176 -23.46 16.55 20.85
CA ALA A 176 -22.23 15.83 20.47
C ALA A 176 -22.08 15.70 18.97
N LEU A 177 -20.82 15.69 18.52
CA LEU A 177 -20.40 15.33 17.18
C LEU A 177 -19.58 14.03 17.26
N ALA A 178 -20.12 12.96 16.70
CA ALA A 178 -19.36 11.72 16.55
C ALA A 178 -18.41 11.84 15.36
N VAL A 179 -17.13 11.51 15.57
CA VAL A 179 -16.13 11.45 14.52
C VAL A 179 -15.39 10.13 14.56
N SER A 180 -15.08 9.59 13.38
CA SER A 180 -14.30 8.36 13.25
C SER A 180 -13.34 8.47 12.08
N GLY A 181 -12.25 7.72 12.17
CA GLY A 181 -11.20 7.83 11.18
C GLY A 181 -10.44 6.55 10.96
N PHE A 182 -9.19 6.74 10.54
CA PHE A 182 -8.30 5.67 10.10
C PHE A 182 -7.98 4.65 11.22
N ASP A 183 -7.90 5.10 12.48
CA ASP A 183 -7.59 4.27 13.64
C ASP A 183 -8.76 3.42 14.16
N GLY A 184 -9.94 3.52 13.53
CA GLY A 184 -11.12 2.74 13.91
C GLY A 184 -11.82 3.20 15.19
N LYS A 185 -11.29 4.21 15.88
CA LYS A 185 -11.91 4.75 17.10
C LYS A 185 -13.07 5.68 16.78
N ILE A 186 -14.07 5.71 17.66
CA ILE A 186 -15.10 6.73 17.68
C ILE A 186 -14.79 7.73 18.78
N ARG A 187 -14.84 9.01 18.41
CA ARG A 187 -14.68 10.13 19.32
C ARG A 187 -15.94 10.95 19.34
N LEU A 188 -16.43 11.29 20.53
CA LEU A 188 -17.53 12.21 20.73
C LEU A 188 -16.95 13.57 21.10
N LEU A 189 -17.16 14.57 20.24
CA LEU A 189 -16.72 15.94 20.44
C LEU A 189 -17.88 16.81 20.89
N SER A 190 -17.62 17.80 21.72
CA SER A 190 -18.57 18.87 22.02
C SER A 190 -18.88 19.66 20.75
N VAL A 191 -20.14 19.81 20.39
CA VAL A 191 -20.60 20.65 19.27
C VAL A 191 -20.20 22.11 19.49
N ALA A 192 -20.19 22.57 20.74
CA ALA A 192 -19.88 23.96 21.09
C ALA A 192 -18.40 24.33 21.01
N SER A 193 -17.49 23.40 21.38
CA SER A 193 -16.06 23.71 21.52
C SER A 193 -15.12 22.85 20.66
N GLY A 194 -15.59 21.72 20.15
CA GLY A 194 -14.74 20.75 19.44
C GLY A 194 -13.88 19.89 20.35
N GLU A 195 -14.01 20.01 21.67
CA GLU A 195 -13.25 19.20 22.62
C GLU A 195 -13.72 17.76 22.64
N VAL A 196 -12.77 16.81 22.68
CA VAL A 196 -13.05 15.38 22.80
C VAL A 196 -13.58 15.07 24.20
N GLN A 197 -14.85 14.66 24.29
CA GLN A 197 -15.50 14.27 25.53
C GLN A 197 -15.36 12.79 25.85
N LYS A 198 -15.32 11.94 24.80
CA LYS A 198 -15.20 10.49 24.93
C LYS A 198 -14.52 9.90 23.71
N GLU A 199 -13.69 8.88 23.94
CA GLU A 199 -13.09 8.06 22.89
C GLU A 199 -13.28 6.58 23.24
N PHE A 200 -13.58 5.74 22.24
CA PHE A 200 -13.73 4.30 22.43
C PHE A 200 -13.60 3.55 21.08
N LEU A 201 -13.27 2.27 21.17
CA LEU A 201 -13.39 1.33 20.06
C LEU A 201 -14.81 0.76 20.05
N PRO A 202 -15.52 0.79 18.90
CA PRO A 202 -16.93 0.35 18.84
C PRO A 202 -17.10 -1.18 18.88
N VAL A 203 -16.03 -1.91 18.60
CA VAL A 203 -15.97 -3.39 18.61
C VAL A 203 -14.66 -3.83 19.25
N ASP A 204 -14.70 -4.94 19.97
CA ASP A 204 -13.49 -5.58 20.42
C ASP A 204 -12.71 -6.09 19.20
N ILE A 205 -11.44 -5.76 19.16
CA ILE A 205 -10.54 -6.32 18.16
C ILE A 205 -10.26 -7.73 18.64
N LEU A 206 -10.95 -8.72 18.09
CA LEU A 206 -10.59 -10.11 18.28
C LEU A 206 -9.28 -10.35 17.53
N ASN A 207 -8.19 -10.38 18.24
CA ASN A 207 -6.97 -10.98 17.75
C ASN A 207 -7.25 -12.49 17.68
N ASP A 208 -7.59 -12.98 16.50
CA ASP A 208 -7.85 -14.40 16.23
C ASP A 208 -6.59 -15.28 16.47
N ASP A 209 -5.44 -14.65 16.67
CA ASP A 209 -4.21 -15.28 17.11
C ASP A 209 -3.53 -14.38 18.16
N GLU A 210 -3.20 -14.91 19.31
CA GLU A 210 -2.24 -14.36 20.28
C GLU A 210 -0.84 -14.34 19.62
N ASP A 211 -0.64 -13.44 18.64
CA ASP A 211 0.67 -13.15 18.09
C ASP A 211 1.15 -11.88 18.80
N ASP A 212 1.98 -12.06 19.78
CA ASP A 212 2.52 -11.09 20.74
C ASP A 212 3.39 -9.99 20.09
N GLY A 213 3.04 -9.56 18.87
CA GLY A 213 3.60 -8.34 18.23
C GLY A 213 5.12 -8.38 17.96
N VAL A 214 5.76 -9.48 18.26
CA VAL A 214 7.13 -9.77 17.83
C VAL A 214 7.01 -10.33 16.41
N VAL A 215 7.62 -9.66 15.43
CA VAL A 215 7.83 -10.22 14.10
C VAL A 215 8.57 -11.53 14.30
N GLY A 216 7.84 -12.62 14.53
CA GLY A 216 8.42 -13.95 14.54
C GLY A 216 9.11 -14.15 13.20
N LEU A 217 10.29 -14.76 13.20
CA LEU A 217 11.07 -14.99 11.99
C LEU A 217 10.17 -15.60 10.92
N ALA A 218 9.73 -14.77 9.97
CA ALA A 218 8.87 -15.21 8.89
C ALA A 218 9.61 -16.25 8.07
N LYS A 219 8.98 -17.40 7.80
CA LYS A 219 9.53 -18.33 6.82
C LYS A 219 9.75 -17.57 5.51
N ALA A 220 10.92 -17.77 4.90
CA ALA A 220 11.21 -17.19 3.59
C ALA A 220 10.07 -17.55 2.61
N ASP A 221 9.74 -16.61 1.71
CA ASP A 221 8.79 -16.92 0.63
C ASP A 221 9.31 -18.14 -0.14
N PRO A 222 8.41 -19.03 -0.59
CA PRO A 222 8.83 -20.26 -1.26
C PRO A 222 9.67 -19.93 -2.49
N GLU A 223 10.85 -20.57 -2.58
CA GLU A 223 11.71 -20.46 -3.75
C GLU A 223 11.12 -21.25 -4.91
N PRO A 224 11.24 -20.76 -6.18
CA PRO A 224 10.91 -21.55 -7.35
C PRO A 224 11.69 -22.88 -7.35
N GLU A 225 11.04 -23.94 -7.76
CA GLU A 225 11.74 -25.24 -7.89
C GLU A 225 12.90 -25.16 -8.88
N LEU A 226 13.97 -25.88 -8.59
CA LEU A 226 15.08 -26.03 -9.52
C LEU A 226 14.68 -26.99 -10.63
N VAL A 227 14.76 -26.53 -11.87
CA VAL A 227 14.30 -27.31 -13.05
C VAL A 227 15.23 -28.48 -13.37
N ALA A 228 16.50 -28.44 -12.94
CA ALA A 228 17.48 -29.49 -13.19
C ALA A 228 18.49 -29.64 -12.06
N VAL A 229 19.06 -30.82 -11.92
CA VAL A 229 20.23 -31.06 -11.07
C VAL A 229 21.46 -30.56 -11.81
N GLU A 230 22.09 -29.51 -11.26
CA GLU A 230 23.31 -28.95 -11.83
C GLU A 230 24.51 -29.83 -11.49
N SER A 231 25.44 -29.92 -12.41
CA SER A 231 26.71 -30.58 -12.22
C SER A 231 27.82 -29.81 -12.95
N LEU A 232 29.03 -29.75 -12.35
CA LEU A 232 30.17 -29.18 -13.00
C LEU A 232 30.72 -30.19 -14.04
N ASP A 233 31.05 -29.73 -15.26
CA ASP A 233 31.65 -30.57 -16.29
C ASP A 233 32.97 -31.17 -15.78
N LYS A 234 33.17 -32.44 -16.04
CA LYS A 234 34.35 -33.23 -15.60
C LYS A 234 35.69 -32.71 -16.11
N ARG A 235 35.68 -31.86 -17.14
CA ARG A 235 36.86 -31.17 -17.65
C ARG A 235 37.45 -30.18 -16.66
N PHE A 236 36.62 -29.66 -15.77
CA PHE A 236 37.03 -28.65 -14.81
C PHE A 236 37.40 -29.26 -13.47
N SER A 237 38.54 -28.80 -12.94
CA SER A 237 38.97 -29.10 -11.57
C SER A 237 38.90 -27.86 -10.70
N VAL A 238 38.31 -28.01 -9.50
CA VAL A 238 38.15 -26.91 -8.55
C VAL A 238 39.45 -26.62 -7.83
N GLN A 239 40.00 -25.42 -8.03
CA GLN A 239 41.24 -24.97 -7.41
C GLN A 239 40.93 -24.40 -6.00
N ARG A 240 39.99 -23.50 -5.91
CA ARG A 240 39.54 -22.90 -4.66
C ARG A 240 38.07 -22.41 -4.76
N LEU A 241 37.47 -22.13 -3.60
CA LEU A 241 36.16 -21.55 -3.49
C LEU A 241 36.26 -20.09 -3.04
N GLU A 242 35.38 -19.25 -3.56
CA GLU A 242 35.18 -17.86 -3.13
C GLU A 242 33.72 -17.60 -2.85
N SER A 243 33.37 -16.79 -1.82
CA SER A 243 31.99 -16.43 -1.49
C SER A 243 31.75 -14.94 -1.67
N LEU A 244 30.54 -14.62 -2.10
CA LEU A 244 29.93 -13.31 -2.00
C LEU A 244 28.63 -13.45 -1.18
N PRO A 245 28.50 -12.73 -0.04
CA PRO A 245 29.53 -11.89 0.61
C PRO A 245 30.62 -12.71 1.29
N LYS A 246 31.74 -12.03 1.62
CA LYS A 246 32.81 -12.66 2.42
C LYS A 246 32.50 -12.77 3.91
N ARG A 247 31.54 -11.99 4.41
CA ARG A 247 30.98 -12.01 5.76
C ARG A 247 29.52 -11.56 5.71
N ILE A 248 28.72 -11.98 6.68
CA ILE A 248 27.29 -11.64 6.77
C ILE A 248 27.02 -10.95 8.10
N GLU A 249 26.38 -9.80 8.05
CA GLU A 249 25.88 -9.08 9.21
C GLU A 249 24.37 -8.90 9.07
N ILE A 250 23.63 -9.38 10.06
CA ILE A 250 22.16 -9.27 10.16
C ILE A 250 21.85 -8.36 11.35
N SER A 251 21.00 -7.38 11.17
CA SER A 251 20.67 -6.40 12.20
C SER A 251 19.18 -6.22 12.48
N ARG A 252 18.33 -6.85 11.66
CA ARG A 252 16.85 -6.73 11.75
C ARG A 252 16.18 -8.07 11.48
N PRO A 253 14.96 -8.29 12.00
CA PRO A 253 14.22 -9.55 11.79
C PRO A 253 13.89 -9.87 10.33
N ILE A 254 13.82 -8.84 9.46
CA ILE A 254 13.52 -8.99 8.04
C ILE A 254 14.76 -9.17 7.15
N ASP A 255 15.97 -9.03 7.71
CA ASP A 255 17.22 -9.16 6.94
C ASP A 255 17.54 -10.62 6.62
N TYR A 256 18.23 -10.82 5.52
CA TYR A 256 18.73 -12.10 5.01
C TYR A 256 20.02 -11.85 4.23
N ALA A 257 20.66 -12.89 3.71
CA ALA A 257 21.76 -12.74 2.78
C ALA A 257 21.69 -13.77 1.64
N GLN A 258 21.73 -13.31 0.41
CA GLN A 258 21.96 -14.18 -0.74
C GLN A 258 23.45 -14.48 -0.84
N ILE A 259 23.82 -15.73 -0.71
CA ILE A 259 25.19 -16.20 -0.88
C ILE A 259 25.36 -16.66 -2.32
N ILE A 260 26.48 -16.30 -2.92
CA ILE A 260 26.98 -16.86 -4.18
C ILE A 260 28.32 -17.54 -3.88
N LEU A 261 28.42 -18.81 -4.23
CA LEU A 261 29.65 -19.59 -4.10
C LEU A 261 30.25 -19.81 -5.48
N THR A 262 31.38 -19.20 -5.73
CA THR A 262 32.10 -19.31 -6.98
C THR A 262 33.26 -20.29 -6.84
N ALA A 263 33.32 -21.31 -7.69
CA ALA A 263 34.47 -22.16 -7.86
C ALA A 263 35.43 -21.52 -8.87
N LYS A 264 36.64 -21.27 -8.45
CA LYS A 264 37.76 -20.95 -9.34
C LYS A 264 38.29 -22.26 -9.90
N LEU A 265 38.29 -22.37 -11.20
CA LEU A 265 38.62 -23.59 -11.93
C LEU A 265 40.03 -23.52 -12.54
N ASN A 266 40.50 -24.65 -13.08
CA ASN A 266 41.69 -24.65 -13.93
C ASN A 266 41.49 -23.70 -15.13
N GLU A 267 42.61 -23.26 -15.74
CA GLU A 267 42.62 -22.35 -16.90
C GLU A 267 41.96 -20.97 -16.66
N GLY A 268 41.79 -20.59 -15.39
CA GLY A 268 41.24 -19.30 -15.03
C GLY A 268 39.71 -19.18 -15.18
N ALA A 269 39.02 -20.27 -15.47
CA ALA A 269 37.53 -20.29 -15.55
C ALA A 269 36.88 -20.18 -14.17
N GLU A 270 35.62 -19.77 -14.15
CA GLU A 270 34.80 -19.63 -12.94
C GLU A 270 33.43 -20.25 -13.16
N ALA A 271 32.85 -20.82 -12.08
CA ALA A 271 31.47 -21.32 -12.10
C ALA A 271 30.75 -21.01 -10.80
N ASP A 272 29.47 -20.68 -10.90
CA ASP A 272 28.58 -20.58 -9.74
C ASP A 272 28.18 -21.99 -9.28
N VAL A 273 28.72 -22.41 -8.15
CA VAL A 273 28.46 -23.73 -7.55
C VAL A 273 27.57 -23.65 -6.31
N THR A 274 26.88 -22.53 -6.11
CA THR A 274 26.03 -22.27 -4.93
C THR A 274 25.04 -23.38 -4.69
N ARG A 275 24.35 -23.86 -5.74
CA ARG A 275 23.29 -24.86 -5.69
C ARG A 275 23.79 -26.31 -5.61
N MET A 276 25.09 -26.49 -5.91
CA MET A 276 25.76 -27.78 -5.84
C MET A 276 26.49 -27.99 -4.51
N ALA A 277 26.68 -26.92 -3.73
CA ALA A 277 27.42 -26.95 -2.47
C ALA A 277 26.57 -27.57 -1.34
N LYS A 278 27.26 -28.23 -0.41
CA LYS A 278 26.71 -28.61 0.87
C LYS A 278 26.90 -27.46 1.86
N TRP A 279 25.82 -27.01 2.45
CA TRP A 279 25.82 -25.92 3.43
C TRP A 279 25.64 -26.41 4.85
N THR A 280 26.40 -25.85 5.77
CA THR A 280 26.27 -26.10 7.23
C THR A 280 26.37 -24.75 7.95
N VAL A 281 25.46 -24.50 8.91
CA VAL A 281 25.46 -23.29 9.73
C VAL A 281 25.77 -23.68 11.18
N GLU A 282 26.87 -23.15 11.73
CA GLU A 282 27.28 -23.44 13.11
C GLU A 282 26.27 -22.90 14.12
N GLY A 283 26.11 -23.62 15.23
CA GLY A 283 25.37 -23.18 16.40
C GLY A 283 23.85 -23.03 16.16
N GLY A 284 23.29 -23.53 15.07
CA GLY A 284 21.86 -23.38 14.76
C GLY A 284 21.44 -21.91 14.60
N LEU A 285 22.34 -21.06 14.08
CA LEU A 285 22.12 -19.64 13.93
C LEU A 285 21.18 -19.28 12.77
N GLY A 286 20.85 -20.26 11.93
CA GLY A 286 19.99 -20.09 10.76
C GLY A 286 20.14 -21.26 9.80
N GLU A 287 19.63 -21.10 8.61
CA GLU A 287 19.72 -22.09 7.53
C GLU A 287 20.05 -21.43 6.19
N VAL A 288 20.72 -22.19 5.31
CA VAL A 288 20.99 -21.80 3.93
C VAL A 288 20.16 -22.68 3.01
N SER A 289 19.34 -22.07 2.17
CA SER A 289 18.56 -22.80 1.16
C SER A 289 19.47 -23.41 0.08
N LYS A 290 18.92 -24.33 -0.72
CA LYS A 290 19.62 -24.87 -1.90
C LYS A 290 20.09 -23.78 -2.89
N ARG A 291 19.43 -22.61 -2.90
CA ARG A 291 19.80 -21.48 -3.75
C ARG A 291 20.75 -20.49 -3.08
N GLY A 292 21.26 -20.82 -1.90
CA GLY A 292 22.22 -19.98 -1.17
C GLY A 292 21.59 -18.84 -0.38
N LEU A 293 20.27 -18.84 -0.15
CA LEU A 293 19.65 -17.85 0.71
C LEU A 293 19.87 -18.23 2.18
N PHE A 294 20.60 -17.39 2.90
CA PHE A 294 20.76 -17.50 4.33
C PHE A 294 19.60 -16.76 5.04
N SER A 295 18.87 -17.50 5.87
CA SER A 295 17.82 -17.00 6.74
C SER A 295 18.25 -17.17 8.20
N PRO A 296 18.35 -16.09 8.99
CA PRO A 296 18.73 -16.17 10.39
C PRO A 296 17.62 -16.79 11.26
N ALA A 297 17.99 -17.51 12.33
CA ALA A 297 17.06 -18.10 13.28
C ALA A 297 17.18 -17.54 14.70
N LYS A 298 18.37 -17.11 15.12
CA LYS A 298 18.60 -16.51 16.44
C LYS A 298 19.81 -15.59 16.44
N ASN A 299 19.86 -14.67 17.41
CA ASN A 299 21.02 -13.81 17.62
C ASN A 299 22.26 -14.62 17.98
N GLY A 300 23.42 -14.17 17.52
CA GLY A 300 24.71 -14.82 17.80
C GLY A 300 25.77 -14.52 16.75
N ALA A 301 26.94 -15.12 16.95
CA ALA A 301 28.03 -15.08 15.99
C ALA A 301 28.57 -16.50 15.75
N GLY A 302 28.97 -16.80 14.52
CA GLY A 302 29.45 -18.10 14.10
C GLY A 302 29.88 -18.09 12.65
N LYS A 303 29.75 -19.23 11.96
CA LYS A 303 30.16 -19.39 10.57
C LYS A 303 29.13 -20.18 9.77
N ILE A 304 29.05 -19.86 8.50
CA ILE A 304 28.46 -20.71 7.46
C ILE A 304 29.60 -21.41 6.75
N ILE A 305 29.46 -22.72 6.58
CA ILE A 305 30.44 -23.55 5.91
C ILE A 305 29.84 -24.02 4.58
N GLY A 306 30.54 -23.73 3.49
CA GLY A 306 30.22 -24.23 2.15
C GLY A 306 31.24 -25.25 1.72
N GLU A 307 30.82 -26.44 1.26
CA GLU A 307 31.67 -27.53 0.81
C GLU A 307 31.28 -27.94 -0.61
N PHE A 308 32.26 -27.99 -1.51
CA PHE A 308 32.06 -28.47 -2.87
C PHE A 308 33.37 -29.09 -3.42
N SER A 309 33.27 -30.24 -4.04
CA SER A 309 34.40 -30.94 -4.68
C SER A 309 35.67 -31.06 -3.80
N GLY A 310 35.49 -31.42 -2.52
CA GLY A 310 36.55 -31.55 -1.52
C GLY A 310 37.19 -30.25 -1.05
N LYS A 311 36.72 -29.10 -1.52
CA LYS A 311 37.11 -27.77 -1.03
C LYS A 311 36.09 -27.25 -0.03
N ARG A 312 36.58 -26.43 0.92
CA ARG A 312 35.78 -25.84 2.00
C ARG A 312 36.06 -24.35 2.07
N ILE A 313 34.95 -23.57 2.38
CA ILE A 313 35.04 -22.15 2.67
C ILE A 313 34.24 -21.85 3.95
N GLU A 314 34.72 -20.90 4.72
CA GLU A 314 34.04 -20.41 5.93
C GLU A 314 33.64 -18.96 5.72
N ILE A 315 32.36 -18.64 6.01
CA ILE A 315 31.79 -17.30 5.90
C ILE A 315 31.40 -16.87 7.31
N PRO A 316 32.10 -15.91 7.93
CA PRO A 316 31.74 -15.40 9.25
C PRO A 316 30.37 -14.75 9.23
N ILE A 317 29.55 -15.03 10.25
CA ILE A 317 28.22 -14.43 10.43
C ILE A 317 28.11 -13.77 11.80
N LYS A 318 27.44 -12.62 11.84
CA LYS A 318 27.06 -11.91 13.06
C LYS A 318 25.58 -11.52 12.94
N ILE A 319 24.77 -11.99 13.87
CA ILE A 319 23.33 -11.79 13.87
C ILE A 319 22.96 -11.07 15.16
N GLY A 320 22.22 -9.97 15.04
CA GLY A 320 21.67 -9.21 16.15
C GLY A 320 20.33 -8.61 15.80
N GLY A 321 19.58 -8.20 16.83
CA GLY A 321 18.34 -7.45 16.66
C GLY A 321 17.13 -8.26 16.20
N LEU A 322 17.21 -9.61 16.17
CA LEU A 322 16.06 -10.46 15.82
C LEU A 322 14.96 -10.43 16.89
N ASP A 323 15.34 -10.12 18.12
CA ASP A 323 14.48 -9.98 19.30
C ASP A 323 13.93 -8.55 19.49
N LYS A 324 14.29 -7.62 18.60
CA LYS A 324 13.83 -6.24 18.66
C LYS A 324 12.55 -6.09 17.86
N ALA A 325 11.59 -5.37 18.42
CA ALA A 325 10.41 -4.93 17.68
C ALA A 325 10.86 -4.13 16.45
N TYR A 326 10.35 -4.52 15.29
CA TYR A 326 10.66 -3.85 14.03
C TYR A 326 9.38 -3.39 13.35
N VAL A 327 9.27 -2.09 13.14
CA VAL A 327 8.18 -1.50 12.36
C VAL A 327 8.68 -1.30 10.92
N PRO A 328 8.08 -1.96 9.93
CA PRO A 328 8.49 -1.79 8.54
C PRO A 328 8.27 -0.35 8.06
N SER A 329 9.27 0.20 7.38
CA SER A 329 9.15 1.49 6.70
C SER A 329 8.39 1.34 5.39
N TYR A 330 7.45 2.25 5.10
CA TYR A 330 6.73 2.22 3.82
C TYR A 330 7.69 2.32 2.63
N VAL A 331 8.60 3.31 2.67
CA VAL A 331 9.53 3.57 1.55
C VAL A 331 10.55 2.46 1.38
N ARG A 332 11.11 1.97 2.50
CA ARG A 332 12.25 1.06 2.48
C ARG A 332 11.87 -0.41 2.39
N ASP A 333 10.71 -0.79 2.94
CA ASP A 333 10.33 -2.19 3.09
C ASP A 333 9.04 -2.53 2.33
N VAL A 334 7.97 -1.73 2.47
CA VAL A 334 6.66 -2.04 1.90
C VAL A 334 6.61 -1.75 0.39
N ASN A 335 7.04 -0.57 -0.04
CA ASN A 335 6.96 -0.18 -1.45
C ASN A 335 7.79 -1.09 -2.38
N PRO A 336 9.02 -1.54 -2.01
CA PRO A 336 9.74 -2.57 -2.77
C PRO A 336 8.98 -3.90 -2.85
N VAL A 337 8.35 -4.35 -1.76
CA VAL A 337 7.51 -5.56 -1.75
C VAL A 337 6.31 -5.42 -2.68
N VAL A 338 5.58 -4.30 -2.64
CA VAL A 338 4.47 -3.98 -3.56
C VAL A 338 4.93 -4.03 -5.02
N SER A 339 6.13 -3.51 -5.30
CA SER A 339 6.73 -3.55 -6.64
C SER A 339 7.13 -4.95 -7.06
N LYS A 340 7.72 -5.73 -6.15
CA LYS A 340 8.11 -7.13 -6.37
C LYS A 340 6.92 -8.03 -6.66
N LEU A 341 5.83 -7.83 -5.94
CA LEU A 341 4.56 -8.54 -6.17
C LEU A 341 3.85 -8.10 -7.47
N GLY A 342 4.36 -7.08 -8.17
CA GLY A 342 3.83 -6.61 -9.44
C GLY A 342 2.60 -5.71 -9.32
N CYS A 343 2.17 -5.33 -8.11
CA CYS A 343 0.95 -4.54 -7.90
C CYS A 343 0.97 -3.21 -8.67
N ASN A 344 2.12 -2.54 -8.73
CA ASN A 344 2.33 -1.27 -9.42
C ASN A 344 2.93 -1.42 -10.84
N ALA A 345 2.89 -2.62 -11.42
CA ALA A 345 3.30 -2.84 -12.80
C ALA A 345 2.36 -2.12 -13.79
N GLY A 346 2.86 -1.80 -14.99
CA GLY A 346 2.09 -1.10 -16.02
C GLY A 346 0.89 -1.89 -16.56
N THR A 347 0.88 -3.21 -16.38
CA THR A 347 -0.26 -4.11 -16.69
C THR A 347 -1.27 -4.23 -15.55
N CYS A 348 -0.91 -3.76 -14.36
CA CYS A 348 -1.71 -3.78 -13.14
C CYS A 348 -2.11 -2.37 -12.69
N HIS A 349 -2.01 -2.07 -11.40
CA HIS A 349 -2.43 -0.77 -10.85
C HIS A 349 -1.52 0.40 -11.24
N GLY A 350 -0.30 0.15 -11.76
CA GLY A 350 0.60 1.17 -12.31
C GLY A 350 0.25 1.64 -13.73
N SER A 351 -0.81 1.14 -14.35
CA SER A 351 -1.29 1.61 -15.67
C SER A 351 -1.80 3.05 -15.60
N LYS A 352 -1.96 3.71 -16.77
CA LYS A 352 -2.39 5.13 -16.86
C LYS A 352 -3.66 5.42 -16.04
N VAL A 353 -4.62 4.50 -16.01
CA VAL A 353 -5.90 4.64 -15.29
C VAL A 353 -6.03 3.73 -14.08
N GLY A 354 -5.03 2.87 -13.82
CA GLY A 354 -5.11 1.82 -12.80
C GLY A 354 -6.06 0.69 -13.20
N LYS A 355 -6.52 -0.08 -12.22
CA LYS A 355 -7.50 -1.16 -12.38
C LYS A 355 -8.65 -0.95 -11.40
N ASN A 356 -9.88 -1.01 -11.90
CA ASN A 356 -11.12 -0.87 -11.10
C ASN A 356 -11.07 0.32 -10.12
N GLY A 357 -10.60 1.48 -10.61
CA GLY A 357 -10.50 2.71 -9.82
C GLY A 357 -9.39 2.73 -8.77
N PHE A 358 -8.56 1.71 -8.68
CA PHE A 358 -7.35 1.71 -7.87
C PHE A 358 -6.12 1.92 -8.77
N LYS A 359 -5.39 2.98 -8.51
CA LYS A 359 -4.18 3.36 -9.25
C LYS A 359 -3.02 3.54 -8.29
N LEU A 360 -1.87 3.01 -8.69
CA LEU A 360 -0.57 3.25 -8.08
C LEU A 360 0.33 3.99 -9.06
N SER A 361 1.40 4.58 -8.58
CA SER A 361 2.46 5.09 -9.43
C SER A 361 3.18 3.93 -10.13
N LEU A 362 3.63 4.15 -11.36
CA LEU A 362 4.32 3.10 -12.10
C LEU A 362 5.61 2.71 -11.37
N ARG A 363 5.72 1.44 -10.97
CA ARG A 363 6.91 0.88 -10.29
C ARG A 363 7.26 1.56 -8.96
N GLY A 364 6.28 2.15 -8.28
CA GLY A 364 6.49 2.77 -6.98
C GLY A 364 7.28 4.08 -7.02
N TYR A 365 7.25 4.79 -8.16
CA TYR A 365 7.99 6.04 -8.37
C TYR A 365 7.59 7.14 -7.40
N ASP A 366 6.31 7.25 -7.06
CA ASP A 366 5.76 8.24 -6.13
C ASP A 366 5.20 7.55 -4.89
N ALA A 367 6.06 7.37 -3.88
CA ALA A 367 5.71 6.68 -2.64
C ALA A 367 4.60 7.39 -1.85
N ILE A 368 4.51 8.73 -1.93
CA ILE A 368 3.46 9.51 -1.25
C ILE A 368 2.12 9.28 -1.94
N TYR A 369 2.10 9.32 -3.26
CA TYR A 369 0.90 9.01 -4.04
C TYR A 369 0.39 7.60 -3.75
N ASP A 370 1.29 6.61 -3.72
CA ASP A 370 0.95 5.22 -3.49
C ASP A 370 0.46 4.98 -2.05
N LEU A 371 1.11 5.60 -1.06
CA LEU A 371 0.63 5.57 0.32
C LEU A 371 -0.81 6.07 0.40
N ARG A 372 -1.10 7.26 -0.15
CA ARG A 372 -2.45 7.85 -0.15
C ARG A 372 -3.46 6.98 -0.88
N ALA A 373 -3.04 6.30 -1.94
CA ALA A 373 -3.90 5.36 -2.65
C ALA A 373 -4.27 4.15 -1.78
N PHE A 374 -3.42 3.73 -0.87
CA PHE A 374 -3.72 2.66 0.09
C PHE A 374 -4.53 3.15 1.29
N THR A 375 -4.20 4.31 1.85
CA THR A 375 -4.72 4.78 3.14
C THR A 375 -5.90 5.74 3.01
N ASP A 376 -5.81 6.75 2.15
CA ASP A 376 -6.82 7.82 2.06
C ASP A 376 -7.91 7.54 1.02
N ASP A 377 -7.55 6.92 -0.09
CA ASP A 377 -8.50 6.67 -1.16
C ASP A 377 -9.64 5.76 -0.69
N MET A 378 -10.88 6.18 -0.94
CA MET A 378 -12.11 5.46 -0.55
C MET A 378 -12.22 5.26 0.97
N ALA A 379 -11.79 6.25 1.76
CA ALA A 379 -11.83 6.23 3.22
C ALA A 379 -11.23 4.92 3.77
N SER A 380 -9.95 4.70 3.47
CA SER A 380 -9.19 3.54 3.94
C SER A 380 -9.73 2.15 3.56
N ARG A 381 -10.48 2.05 2.48
CA ARG A 381 -11.04 0.75 2.04
C ARG A 381 -9.99 -0.36 1.89
N ARG A 382 -8.71 -0.03 1.64
CA ARG A 382 -7.66 -1.00 1.31
C ARG A 382 -6.83 -1.43 2.50
N THR A 383 -6.82 -0.62 3.55
CA THR A 383 -6.08 -0.87 4.79
C THR A 383 -7.00 -0.80 5.99
N ASN A 384 -6.87 -1.76 6.90
CA ASN A 384 -7.62 -1.81 8.14
C ASN A 384 -6.61 -1.93 9.29
N VAL A 385 -6.33 -0.81 9.95
CA VAL A 385 -5.34 -0.75 11.03
C VAL A 385 -5.79 -1.51 12.26
N ALA A 386 -7.11 -1.52 12.52
CA ALA A 386 -7.68 -2.23 13.66
C ALA A 386 -7.66 -3.77 13.49
N ALA A 387 -7.67 -4.25 12.24
CA ALA A 387 -7.60 -5.67 11.92
C ALA A 387 -6.76 -5.86 10.64
N PRO A 388 -5.42 -5.81 10.72
CA PRO A 388 -4.53 -5.77 9.55
C PRO A 388 -4.77 -6.90 8.55
N ASP A 389 -4.99 -8.12 9.02
CA ASP A 389 -5.26 -9.29 8.17
C ASP A 389 -6.59 -9.20 7.39
N LYS A 390 -7.49 -8.30 7.75
CA LYS A 390 -8.72 -8.01 7.00
C LYS A 390 -8.53 -6.90 5.94
N SER A 391 -7.32 -6.40 5.76
CA SER A 391 -7.00 -5.39 4.74
C SER A 391 -7.08 -5.95 3.33
N LEU A 392 -7.77 -5.27 2.41
CA LEU A 392 -7.82 -5.69 0.99
C LEU A 392 -6.43 -5.70 0.34
N MET A 393 -5.50 -4.88 0.85
CA MET A 393 -4.09 -4.86 0.44
C MET A 393 -3.38 -6.20 0.71
N LEU A 394 -3.88 -7.01 1.65
CA LEU A 394 -3.40 -8.36 1.98
C LEU A 394 -4.28 -9.44 1.38
N LEU A 395 -5.60 -9.34 1.56
CA LEU A 395 -6.55 -10.37 1.15
C LEU A 395 -6.51 -10.65 -0.37
N LYS A 396 -6.37 -9.60 -1.18
CA LYS A 396 -6.34 -9.72 -2.65
C LYS A 396 -5.06 -10.39 -3.16
N PRO A 397 -3.85 -9.91 -2.81
CA PRO A 397 -2.60 -10.56 -3.23
C PRO A 397 -2.43 -11.98 -2.68
N ALA A 398 -3.02 -12.29 -1.52
CA ALA A 398 -3.01 -13.65 -0.97
C ALA A 398 -4.05 -14.60 -1.61
N GLY A 399 -4.92 -14.10 -2.52
CA GLY A 399 -5.96 -14.90 -3.16
C GLY A 399 -7.11 -15.31 -2.23
N ILE A 400 -7.22 -14.70 -1.05
CA ILE A 400 -8.29 -14.98 -0.06
C ILE A 400 -9.63 -14.41 -0.54
N VAL A 401 -9.59 -13.30 -1.26
CA VAL A 401 -10.76 -12.73 -1.94
C VAL A 401 -10.48 -12.60 -3.44
N PRO A 402 -11.50 -12.60 -4.32
CA PRO A 402 -11.32 -12.54 -5.76
C PRO A 402 -10.41 -11.38 -6.19
N HIS A 403 -9.39 -11.70 -6.99
CA HIS A 403 -8.42 -10.78 -7.55
C HIS A 403 -8.06 -11.21 -8.97
N GLU A 404 -8.27 -10.34 -9.96
CA GLU A 404 -8.00 -10.63 -11.38
C GLU A 404 -6.51 -10.97 -11.62
N GLY A 405 -5.60 -10.37 -10.84
CA GLY A 405 -4.17 -10.66 -10.87
C GLY A 405 -3.76 -11.99 -10.21
N GLY A 406 -4.73 -12.76 -9.69
CA GLY A 406 -4.46 -14.00 -8.95
C GLY A 406 -3.83 -13.80 -7.58
N GLY A 407 -3.43 -14.90 -6.95
CA GLY A 407 -2.62 -14.91 -5.73
C GLY A 407 -1.14 -14.78 -6.07
N VAL A 408 -0.50 -13.73 -5.59
CA VAL A 408 0.92 -13.42 -5.82
C VAL A 408 1.79 -13.52 -4.56
N THR A 409 1.17 -13.74 -3.41
CA THR A 409 1.84 -14.04 -2.14
C THR A 409 1.00 -15.06 -1.35
N LYS A 410 1.52 -15.54 -0.22
CA LYS A 410 0.78 -16.45 0.67
C LYS A 410 0.60 -15.78 2.02
N LYS A 411 -0.52 -16.10 2.70
CA LYS A 411 -0.72 -15.69 4.10
C LYS A 411 0.49 -16.13 4.92
N ASP A 412 0.94 -15.27 5.83
CA ASP A 412 2.08 -15.47 6.73
C ASP A 412 3.47 -15.61 6.07
N SER A 413 3.57 -15.44 4.74
CA SER A 413 4.86 -15.29 4.08
C SER A 413 5.57 -14.01 4.50
N LYS A 414 6.86 -13.91 4.24
CA LYS A 414 7.67 -12.72 4.58
C LYS A 414 7.06 -11.42 4.04
N TYR A 415 6.66 -11.40 2.77
CA TYR A 415 6.08 -10.21 2.14
C TYR A 415 4.71 -9.85 2.74
N TYR A 416 3.89 -10.86 3.02
CA TYR A 416 2.61 -10.67 3.69
C TYR A 416 2.80 -10.02 5.06
N ARG A 417 3.74 -10.55 5.88
CA ARG A 417 4.02 -10.02 7.22
C ARG A 417 4.59 -8.60 7.19
N ILE A 418 5.49 -8.27 6.28
CA ILE A 418 6.00 -6.90 6.13
C ILE A 418 4.86 -5.91 5.91
N ILE A 419 3.91 -6.24 5.04
CA ILE A 419 2.75 -5.38 4.77
C ILE A 419 1.81 -5.34 5.99
N ARG A 420 1.50 -6.51 6.58
CA ARG A 420 0.65 -6.64 7.77
C ARG A 420 1.15 -5.80 8.94
N ASP A 421 2.42 -5.95 9.26
CA ASP A 421 3.04 -5.31 10.41
C ASP A 421 3.14 -3.78 10.21
N TRP A 422 3.39 -3.34 8.98
CA TRP A 422 3.28 -1.91 8.64
C TRP A 422 1.85 -1.38 8.81
N ILE A 423 0.83 -2.12 8.38
CA ILE A 423 -0.57 -1.73 8.59
C ILE A 423 -0.88 -1.68 10.08
N GLY A 424 -0.51 -2.70 10.85
CA GLY A 424 -0.72 -2.78 12.30
C GLY A 424 -0.03 -1.65 13.08
N ALA A 425 1.09 -1.16 12.58
CA ALA A 425 1.79 0.00 13.13
C ALA A 425 1.18 1.36 12.70
N GLY A 426 0.00 1.35 12.07
CA GLY A 426 -0.74 2.55 11.69
C GLY A 426 -0.57 2.98 10.23
N ALA A 427 0.03 2.16 9.37
CA ALA A 427 0.22 2.39 7.93
C ALA A 427 0.79 3.78 7.60
N LYS A 428 1.77 4.23 8.38
CA LYS A 428 2.34 5.59 8.32
C LYS A 428 3.43 5.70 7.25
N LEU A 429 3.57 6.93 6.70
CA LEU A 429 4.73 7.30 5.91
C LEU A 429 5.88 7.66 6.84
N ASP A 430 6.96 6.93 6.73
CA ASP A 430 8.23 7.33 7.33
C ASP A 430 8.99 8.25 6.35
N ALA A 431 8.64 9.54 6.38
CA ALA A 431 9.23 10.54 5.49
C ALA A 431 10.74 10.75 5.73
N LYS A 432 11.24 10.37 6.90
CA LYS A 432 12.67 10.45 7.27
C LYS A 432 13.42 9.15 7.02
N SER A 433 12.75 8.11 6.52
CA SER A 433 13.40 6.85 6.17
C SER A 433 14.52 7.07 5.17
N ALA A 434 15.64 6.40 5.41
CA ALA A 434 16.76 6.39 4.46
C ALA A 434 16.29 5.83 3.12
N LYS A 435 16.62 6.54 2.05
CA LYS A 435 16.31 6.16 0.66
C LYS A 435 17.47 5.39 0.06
N VAL A 436 17.18 4.58 -0.94
CA VAL A 436 18.24 3.93 -1.73
C VAL A 436 19.02 5.02 -2.49
N ASP A 437 20.32 5.06 -2.26
CA ASP A 437 21.28 5.92 -2.97
C ASP A 437 21.86 5.19 -4.18
N LYS A 438 22.24 3.92 -3.99
CA LYS A 438 22.88 3.09 -5.01
C LYS A 438 22.43 1.63 -4.89
N ILE A 439 22.34 0.94 -6.02
CA ILE A 439 22.27 -0.53 -6.08
C ILE A 439 23.44 -1.09 -6.87
N GLU A 440 23.93 -2.26 -6.45
CA GLU A 440 25.02 -2.99 -7.11
C GLU A 440 24.58 -4.43 -7.38
N LEU A 441 24.86 -4.89 -8.60
CA LEU A 441 24.65 -6.28 -9.00
C LEU A 441 25.96 -7.04 -8.88
N LEU A 442 25.89 -8.19 -8.23
CA LEU A 442 27.04 -9.07 -8.02
C LEU A 442 26.74 -10.49 -8.50
N PRO A 443 27.73 -11.21 -9.08
CA PRO A 443 29.06 -10.74 -9.45
C PRO A 443 29.02 -9.72 -10.60
N ALA A 444 30.01 -8.84 -10.66
CA ALA A 444 30.14 -7.89 -11.76
C ALA A 444 30.68 -8.61 -13.00
N ASN A 445 29.93 -8.53 -14.12
CA ASN A 445 30.31 -9.08 -15.43
C ASN A 445 30.82 -10.55 -15.40
N PRO A 446 30.05 -11.49 -14.86
CA PRO A 446 30.48 -12.89 -14.81
C PRO A 446 30.58 -13.49 -16.22
N VAL A 447 31.58 -14.33 -16.44
CA VAL A 447 31.69 -15.12 -17.65
C VAL A 447 31.22 -16.53 -17.34
N VAL A 448 30.07 -16.93 -17.92
CA VAL A 448 29.55 -18.28 -17.77
C VAL A 448 30.06 -19.16 -18.91
N GLN A 449 30.71 -20.26 -18.57
CA GLN A 449 31.49 -21.04 -19.51
C GLN A 449 30.67 -21.91 -20.46
N GLU A 450 29.49 -22.32 -20.04
CA GLU A 450 28.70 -23.33 -20.79
C GLU A 450 27.27 -22.89 -20.99
N ILE A 451 26.69 -23.32 -22.11
CA ILE A 451 25.26 -23.18 -22.37
C ILE A 451 24.48 -24.12 -21.42
N GLY A 452 23.38 -23.63 -20.86
CA GLY A 452 22.59 -24.33 -19.86
C GLY A 452 23.06 -24.13 -18.42
N SER A 453 24.25 -23.53 -18.24
CA SER A 453 24.74 -23.19 -16.89
C SER A 453 24.01 -21.99 -16.31
N THR A 454 24.04 -21.89 -14.99
CA THR A 454 23.29 -20.87 -14.25
C THR A 454 24.21 -19.98 -13.44
N GLN A 455 23.79 -18.74 -13.22
CA GLN A 455 24.45 -17.75 -12.38
C GLN A 455 23.42 -17.04 -11.50
N GLN A 456 23.56 -17.18 -10.18
CA GLN A 456 22.77 -16.39 -9.24
C GLN A 456 23.26 -14.94 -9.24
N VAL A 457 22.33 -13.99 -9.30
CA VAL A 457 22.60 -12.57 -9.11
C VAL A 457 22.23 -12.18 -7.68
N ARG A 458 23.13 -11.45 -7.04
CA ARG A 458 22.92 -10.78 -5.76
C ARG A 458 22.77 -9.28 -5.98
N VAL A 459 21.79 -8.66 -5.36
CA VAL A 459 21.57 -7.21 -5.43
C VAL A 459 21.76 -6.59 -4.05
N VAL A 460 22.63 -5.59 -3.98
CA VAL A 460 22.96 -4.90 -2.73
C VAL A 460 22.58 -3.44 -2.86
N ALA A 461 21.80 -2.93 -1.91
CA ALA A 461 21.42 -1.52 -1.83
C ALA A 461 22.25 -0.81 -0.77
N THR A 462 22.81 0.35 -1.11
CA THR A 462 23.36 1.34 -0.19
C THR A 462 22.35 2.45 -0.01
N TYR A 463 22.10 2.84 1.24
CA TYR A 463 21.10 3.85 1.59
C TYR A 463 21.75 5.18 1.94
N THR A 464 20.99 6.27 1.93
CA THR A 464 21.46 7.64 2.23
C THR A 464 22.00 7.83 3.65
N ASP A 465 21.72 6.90 4.57
CA ASP A 465 22.29 6.84 5.92
C ASP A 465 23.59 6.02 6.00
N GLY A 466 24.09 5.55 4.85
CA GLY A 466 25.30 4.71 4.73
C GLY A 466 25.04 3.23 5.05
N SER A 467 23.85 2.83 5.45
CA SER A 467 23.54 1.42 5.68
C SER A 467 23.51 0.63 4.37
N VAL A 468 23.89 -0.65 4.45
CA VAL A 468 23.94 -1.56 3.30
C VAL A 468 23.03 -2.75 3.57
N ARG A 469 22.20 -3.14 2.59
CA ARG A 469 21.32 -4.31 2.66
C ARG A 469 21.42 -5.20 1.44
N ASP A 470 21.25 -6.47 1.67
CA ASP A 470 20.89 -7.41 0.61
C ASP A 470 19.41 -7.21 0.26
N VAL A 471 19.14 -6.87 -0.98
CA VAL A 471 17.80 -6.66 -1.53
C VAL A 471 17.51 -7.57 -2.72
N SER A 472 18.25 -8.68 -2.82
CA SER A 472 18.13 -9.63 -3.93
C SER A 472 16.71 -10.18 -4.12
N ARG A 473 15.95 -10.30 -3.03
CA ARG A 473 14.58 -10.83 -3.09
C ARG A 473 13.56 -9.75 -3.45
N GLU A 474 13.77 -8.51 -3.03
CA GLU A 474 12.90 -7.36 -3.34
C GLU A 474 13.21 -6.77 -4.73
N ALA A 475 14.44 -6.90 -5.22
CA ALA A 475 14.81 -6.41 -6.54
C ALA A 475 14.12 -7.21 -7.66
N VAL A 476 13.73 -6.50 -8.70
CA VAL A 476 13.27 -7.11 -9.96
C VAL A 476 14.47 -7.18 -10.90
N VAL A 477 15.02 -8.38 -11.09
CA VAL A 477 16.16 -8.65 -11.98
C VAL A 477 15.62 -9.14 -13.32
N THR A 478 16.14 -8.60 -14.42
CA THR A 478 15.73 -8.96 -15.78
C THR A 478 16.91 -9.06 -16.72
N SER A 479 16.85 -9.98 -17.70
CA SER A 479 17.78 -10.03 -18.82
C SER A 479 17.36 -9.07 -19.93
N GLY A 480 18.28 -8.26 -20.41
CA GLY A 480 18.09 -7.40 -21.59
C GLY A 480 18.19 -8.16 -22.92
N ASN A 481 18.69 -9.40 -22.89
CA ASN A 481 18.73 -10.27 -24.06
C ASN A 481 18.31 -11.71 -23.68
N LYS A 482 17.00 -11.95 -23.78
CA LYS A 482 16.41 -13.23 -23.40
C LYS A 482 16.76 -14.41 -24.32
N GLU A 483 17.34 -14.15 -25.49
CA GLU A 483 17.82 -15.19 -26.37
C GLU A 483 19.19 -15.74 -25.94
N VAL A 484 19.96 -14.92 -25.20
CA VAL A 484 21.27 -15.31 -24.67
C VAL A 484 21.16 -15.85 -23.26
N ALA A 485 20.39 -15.18 -22.40
CA ALA A 485 20.17 -15.61 -21.04
C ALA A 485 18.74 -15.28 -20.59
N GLU A 486 18.05 -16.23 -19.99
CA GLU A 486 16.77 -16.03 -19.32
C GLU A 486 16.96 -15.89 -17.80
N HIS A 487 15.92 -15.48 -17.09
CA HIS A 487 15.94 -15.29 -15.65
C HIS A 487 14.66 -15.81 -15.00
N ASP A 488 14.78 -16.25 -13.77
CA ASP A 488 13.65 -16.50 -12.89
C ASP A 488 13.25 -15.27 -12.06
N THR A 489 12.26 -15.43 -11.18
CA THR A 489 11.72 -14.33 -10.35
C THR A 489 12.65 -13.89 -9.21
N ILE A 490 13.69 -14.66 -8.89
CA ILE A 490 14.63 -14.41 -7.79
C ILE A 490 16.07 -14.18 -8.26
N GLY A 491 16.26 -13.90 -9.54
CA GLY A 491 17.54 -13.49 -10.12
C GLY A 491 18.49 -14.63 -10.43
N LEU A 492 18.01 -15.86 -10.63
CA LEU A 492 18.81 -16.93 -11.21
C LEU A 492 18.78 -16.77 -12.74
N MET A 493 19.94 -16.56 -13.33
CA MET A 493 20.15 -16.46 -14.77
C MET A 493 20.51 -17.84 -15.32
N THR A 494 19.92 -18.22 -16.46
CA THR A 494 20.25 -19.45 -17.21
C THR A 494 20.73 -19.07 -18.59
N THR A 495 21.89 -19.54 -18.99
CA THR A 495 22.45 -19.26 -20.33
C THR A 495 21.79 -20.16 -21.38
N LEU A 496 21.38 -19.56 -22.50
CA LEU A 496 20.68 -20.27 -23.60
C LEU A 496 21.55 -20.41 -24.85
N ARG A 497 22.41 -19.43 -25.11
CA ARG A 497 23.37 -19.47 -26.23
C ARG A 497 24.55 -18.55 -25.97
N ARG A 498 25.57 -18.64 -26.79
CA ARG A 498 26.74 -17.74 -26.75
C ARG A 498 26.33 -16.31 -27.11
N GLY A 499 26.84 -15.34 -26.38
CA GLY A 499 26.57 -13.93 -26.57
C GLY A 499 26.71 -13.14 -25.28
N GLU A 500 26.27 -11.89 -25.31
CA GLU A 500 26.22 -10.99 -24.16
C GLU A 500 24.77 -10.64 -23.83
N ALA A 501 24.46 -10.59 -22.55
CA ALA A 501 23.16 -10.18 -22.04
C ALA A 501 23.35 -9.17 -20.91
N PRO A 502 22.96 -7.88 -21.10
CA PRO A 502 22.96 -6.93 -20.00
C PRO A 502 21.91 -7.33 -18.96
N ILE A 503 22.32 -7.42 -17.69
CA ILE A 503 21.45 -7.73 -16.58
C ILE A 503 21.05 -6.43 -15.87
N LEU A 504 19.75 -6.22 -15.71
CA LEU A 504 19.16 -5.03 -15.14
C LEU A 504 18.50 -5.39 -13.81
N ALA A 505 18.77 -4.59 -12.77
CA ALA A 505 18.06 -4.64 -11.49
C ALA A 505 17.38 -3.30 -11.20
N ARG A 506 16.23 -3.37 -10.58
CA ARG A 506 15.48 -2.18 -10.15
C ARG A 506 14.75 -2.47 -8.85
#